data_89b1af086a278374a2962304bb381597
#
_entry.id   89b1af086a278374a2962304bb381597
#
_cell.length_a   1.000
_cell.length_b   1.000
_cell.length_c   1.000
_cell.angle_alpha   90.00
_cell.angle_beta   90.00
_cell.angle_gamma   90.00
#
_symmetry.space_group_name_H-M   'P 1'
#
loop_
_entity.id
_entity.type
_entity.pdbx_description
1 polymer ?
#
loop_
_entity_poly.entity_id
_entity_poly.type
_entity_poly.pdbx_seq_one_letter_code
_entity_poly.pdbx_strand_id
1 'polypeptide(L)'
;AEIWLEQTNATGGILGRKVEFYQEEETSPKDTVEKFRKLTLQNKVDVISGGISTAVGLALGPVAEELGQLWISWDATTQKGVEETMPKTKYSFRSTDNEMEAVGGAILTAKYFPKVRTVAGINNDYSYGRDCWDTYKAVLTHFNPTVKFVLDLWPKLGETEFSSHIAAIKKANPDLLFSSFWSGDTTIFFKQAAGVGLFQKMKGCFCTGGGVHDTLKKEFTPAGLILGYNSFYFKWTDSWPLLKWFVNKYYTKHKEYPPYEADHAFFTLQAYKAAVEKCYAIIGAWPSKEQIAAVLTQIEVPSISGYRGYTEDNRMRCNFFQGITTHKNPYDFVTIDPVEIMDSAQIQKPAWTKLYDWIKSWKA
;
A
#
# COMPACT_ATOMS: atom_id res chain seq x y z
N ALA A 1 7.69 12.22 4.54
CA ALA A 1 8.72 12.92 3.74
C ALA A 1 9.47 13.96 4.58
N GLU A 2 8.79 14.93 5.23
CA GLU A 2 9.43 16.04 5.98
C GLU A 2 10.40 15.58 7.08
N ILE A 3 10.02 14.57 7.88
CA ILE A 3 10.90 14.03 8.94
C ILE A 3 12.21 13.50 8.34
N TRP A 4 12.13 12.84 7.19
CA TRP A 4 13.31 12.37 6.47
C TRP A 4 14.14 13.55 5.93
N LEU A 5 13.49 14.58 5.38
CA LEU A 5 14.16 15.78 4.85
C LEU A 5 14.92 16.52 5.95
N GLU A 6 14.26 16.78 7.08
CA GLU A 6 14.85 17.45 8.23
C GLU A 6 16.08 16.68 8.73
N GLN A 7 15.94 15.34 8.92
CA GLN A 7 17.03 14.49 9.40
C GLN A 7 18.20 14.44 8.39
N THR A 8 17.90 14.28 7.11
CA THR A 8 18.92 14.20 6.05
C THR A 8 19.69 15.50 5.95
N ASN A 9 19.02 16.64 5.95
CA ASN A 9 19.70 17.94 5.87
C ASN A 9 20.48 18.29 7.14
N ALA A 10 19.98 17.88 8.31
CA ALA A 10 20.71 18.06 9.57
C ALA A 10 22.02 17.26 9.64
N THR A 11 22.11 16.16 8.89
CA THR A 11 23.30 15.30 8.79
C THR A 11 24.19 15.59 7.58
N GLY A 12 23.98 16.72 6.89
CA GLY A 12 24.82 17.16 5.79
C GLY A 12 24.27 16.90 4.38
N GLY A 13 23.00 16.48 4.28
CA GLY A 13 22.32 16.24 2.99
C GLY A 13 22.75 14.93 2.33
N ILE A 14 22.78 14.92 0.99
CA ILE A 14 23.29 13.79 0.19
C ILE A 14 24.63 14.21 -0.38
N LEU A 15 25.70 13.58 0.04
CA LEU A 15 27.09 13.89 -0.39
C LEU A 15 27.43 15.38 -0.27
N GLY A 16 27.00 16.03 0.82
CA GLY A 16 27.21 17.44 1.08
C GLY A 16 26.23 18.39 0.41
N ARG A 17 25.29 17.89 -0.41
CA ARG A 17 24.24 18.69 -1.04
C ARG A 17 22.97 18.66 -0.20
N LYS A 18 22.42 19.83 0.11
CA LYS A 18 21.10 19.94 0.74
C LYS A 18 20.03 19.42 -0.20
N VAL A 19 19.05 18.72 0.37
CA VAL A 19 17.85 18.28 -0.35
C VAL A 19 16.79 19.37 -0.26
N GLU A 20 16.15 19.66 -1.37
CA GLU A 20 15.01 20.58 -1.50
C GLU A 20 13.81 19.86 -2.10
N PHE A 21 12.62 20.16 -1.62
CA PHE A 21 11.38 19.61 -2.13
C PHE A 21 10.59 20.62 -2.95
N TYR A 22 10.23 20.21 -4.16
CA TYR A 22 9.21 20.87 -4.99
C TYR A 22 7.94 20.01 -4.85
N GLN A 23 6.90 20.55 -4.25
CA GLN A 23 5.67 19.81 -3.95
C GLN A 23 4.56 20.17 -4.92
N GLU A 24 3.90 19.14 -5.44
CA GLU A 24 2.68 19.24 -6.24
C GLU A 24 1.65 18.27 -5.70
N GLU A 25 0.39 18.63 -5.72
CA GLU A 25 -0.71 17.81 -5.26
C GLU A 25 -1.10 16.79 -6.34
N GLU A 26 -1.26 15.52 -5.95
CA GLU A 26 -1.88 14.51 -6.79
C GLU A 26 -3.39 14.77 -6.88
N THR A 27 -3.89 14.88 -8.12
CA THR A 27 -5.31 15.14 -8.40
C THR A 27 -5.83 14.15 -9.46
N SER A 28 -6.33 14.64 -10.61
CA SER A 28 -6.69 13.75 -11.72
C SER A 28 -5.45 13.20 -12.45
N PRO A 29 -5.53 12.05 -13.14
CA PRO A 29 -4.42 11.53 -13.93
C PRO A 29 -3.85 12.56 -14.92
N LYS A 30 -4.71 13.30 -15.64
CA LYS A 30 -4.30 14.32 -16.61
C LYS A 30 -3.51 15.45 -15.95
N ASP A 31 -4.07 16.03 -14.90
CA ASP A 31 -3.46 17.17 -14.21
C ASP A 31 -2.14 16.74 -13.51
N THR A 32 -2.10 15.54 -12.95
CA THR A 32 -0.88 15.03 -12.31
C THR A 32 0.24 14.78 -13.34
N VAL A 33 -0.10 14.33 -14.55
CA VAL A 33 0.88 14.22 -15.65
C VAL A 33 1.45 15.60 -16.03
N GLU A 34 0.63 16.64 -16.10
CA GLU A 34 1.11 18.01 -16.37
C GLU A 34 2.07 18.50 -15.28
N LYS A 35 1.73 18.27 -14.01
CA LYS A 35 2.59 18.58 -12.85
C LYS A 35 3.90 17.77 -12.88
N PHE A 36 3.83 16.51 -13.24
CA PHE A 36 5.02 15.67 -13.40
C PHE A 36 5.97 16.22 -14.48
N ARG A 37 5.43 16.62 -15.63
CA ARG A 37 6.21 17.26 -16.70
C ARG A 37 6.81 18.59 -16.27
N LYS A 38 6.09 19.40 -15.49
CA LYS A 38 6.58 20.65 -14.89
C LYS A 38 7.78 20.37 -13.97
N LEU A 39 7.63 19.43 -13.02
CA LEU A 39 8.72 19.05 -12.11
C LEU A 39 9.96 18.57 -12.88
N THR A 40 9.77 17.79 -13.93
CA THR A 40 10.87 17.25 -14.74
C THR A 40 11.54 18.30 -15.62
N LEU A 41 10.76 19.05 -16.39
CA LEU A 41 11.28 19.90 -17.47
C LEU A 41 11.60 21.32 -17.01
N GLN A 42 10.82 21.88 -16.10
CA GLN A 42 10.98 23.24 -15.59
C GLN A 42 11.81 23.28 -14.31
N ASN A 43 11.41 22.50 -13.30
CA ASN A 43 12.12 22.44 -12.02
C ASN A 43 13.40 21.55 -12.09
N LYS A 44 13.48 20.66 -13.08
CA LYS A 44 14.67 19.79 -13.33
C LYS A 44 15.04 18.96 -12.10
N VAL A 45 14.05 18.40 -11.42
CA VAL A 45 14.27 17.61 -10.22
C VAL A 45 15.07 16.32 -10.52
N ASP A 46 15.88 15.89 -9.57
CA ASP A 46 16.69 14.67 -9.71
C ASP A 46 15.81 13.42 -9.66
N VAL A 47 14.81 13.42 -8.79
CA VAL A 47 13.85 12.31 -8.58
C VAL A 47 12.46 12.87 -8.29
N ILE A 48 11.43 12.17 -8.72
CA ILE A 48 10.06 12.40 -8.29
C ILE A 48 9.67 11.26 -7.36
N SER A 49 9.26 11.59 -6.13
CA SER A 49 8.82 10.63 -5.12
C SER A 49 7.37 10.96 -4.73
N GLY A 50 6.48 10.00 -4.89
CA GLY A 50 5.05 10.17 -4.63
C GLY A 50 4.18 9.47 -5.66
N GLY A 51 2.88 9.62 -5.47
CA GLY A 51 1.84 8.94 -6.23
C GLY A 51 1.21 7.80 -5.41
N ILE A 52 -0.11 7.86 -5.26
CA ILE A 52 -0.89 6.93 -4.42
C ILE A 52 -1.96 6.21 -5.26
N SER A 53 -2.66 6.93 -6.14
CA SER A 53 -3.75 6.35 -6.92
C SER A 53 -3.25 5.49 -8.08
N THR A 54 -3.80 4.29 -8.23
CA THR A 54 -3.52 3.41 -9.38
C THR A 54 -3.79 4.09 -10.71
N ALA A 55 -4.89 4.84 -10.83
CA ALA A 55 -5.23 5.56 -12.07
C ALA A 55 -4.15 6.60 -12.44
N VAL A 56 -3.62 7.30 -11.44
CA VAL A 56 -2.52 8.26 -11.63
C VAL A 56 -1.23 7.52 -11.99
N GLY A 57 -0.89 6.47 -11.27
CA GLY A 57 0.34 5.71 -11.51
C GLY A 57 0.41 5.10 -12.91
N LEU A 58 -0.71 4.56 -13.42
CA LEU A 58 -0.79 4.04 -14.79
C LEU A 58 -0.62 5.13 -15.85
N ALA A 59 -0.99 6.38 -15.53
CA ALA A 59 -0.74 7.52 -16.41
C ALA A 59 0.69 8.07 -16.31
N LEU A 60 1.29 8.07 -15.11
CA LEU A 60 2.64 8.61 -14.88
C LEU A 60 3.74 7.70 -15.40
N GLY A 61 3.59 6.37 -15.26
CA GLY A 61 4.64 5.43 -15.63
C GLY A 61 5.16 5.60 -17.07
N PRO A 62 4.30 5.60 -18.10
CA PRO A 62 4.75 5.84 -19.49
C PRO A 62 5.44 7.19 -19.67
N VAL A 63 5.00 8.23 -18.95
CA VAL A 63 5.62 9.57 -19.02
C VAL A 63 6.97 9.60 -18.34
N ALA A 64 7.15 8.87 -17.25
CA ALA A 64 8.45 8.73 -16.59
C ALA A 64 9.47 8.06 -17.53
N GLU A 65 9.07 6.99 -18.22
CA GLU A 65 9.90 6.31 -19.22
C GLU A 65 10.21 7.21 -20.42
N GLU A 66 9.22 7.94 -20.98
CA GLU A 66 9.37 8.89 -22.07
C GLU A 66 10.42 9.97 -21.76
N LEU A 67 10.34 10.52 -20.55
CA LEU A 67 11.20 11.63 -20.13
C LEU A 67 12.53 11.19 -19.53
N GLY A 68 12.75 9.89 -19.31
CA GLY A 68 13.89 9.39 -18.55
C GLY A 68 13.94 9.94 -17.12
N GLN A 69 12.77 10.21 -16.52
CA GLN A 69 12.65 10.75 -15.20
C GLN A 69 12.49 9.64 -14.17
N LEU A 70 13.45 9.54 -13.24
CA LEU A 70 13.33 8.60 -12.13
C LEU A 70 12.10 8.97 -11.27
N TRP A 71 11.17 8.02 -11.19
CA TRP A 71 9.95 8.12 -10.41
C TRP A 71 9.84 6.93 -9.46
N ILE A 72 9.70 7.23 -8.18
CA ILE A 72 9.54 6.22 -7.13
C ILE A 72 8.19 6.48 -6.44
N SER A 73 7.19 5.67 -6.77
CA SER A 73 5.85 5.85 -6.21
C SER A 73 5.80 5.45 -4.74
N TRP A 74 4.93 6.11 -3.97
CA TRP A 74 4.67 5.72 -2.59
C TRP A 74 3.76 4.51 -2.51
N ASP A 75 2.74 4.46 -3.39
CA ASP A 75 1.77 3.39 -3.34
C ASP A 75 1.25 2.95 -4.72
N ALA A 76 1.21 3.79 -5.68
CA ALA A 76 0.53 3.66 -6.96
C ALA A 76 0.81 2.37 -7.75
N THR A 77 -0.18 1.98 -8.50
CA THR A 77 -0.28 0.98 -9.57
C THR A 77 -0.43 -0.49 -9.13
N THR A 78 -1.57 -1.08 -9.49
CA THR A 78 -1.79 -2.51 -9.35
C THR A 78 -0.84 -3.31 -10.24
N GLN A 79 -0.51 -4.51 -9.83
CA GLN A 79 0.36 -5.41 -10.60
C GLN A 79 -0.24 -5.74 -11.96
N LYS A 80 -1.54 -6.06 -12.01
CA LYS A 80 -2.26 -6.30 -13.26
C LYS A 80 -2.19 -5.08 -14.19
N GLY A 81 -2.44 -3.87 -13.66
CA GLY A 81 -2.35 -2.64 -14.45
C GLY A 81 -0.95 -2.42 -15.03
N VAL A 82 0.10 -2.70 -14.25
CA VAL A 82 1.49 -2.62 -14.73
C VAL A 82 1.80 -3.68 -15.79
N GLU A 83 1.37 -4.92 -15.61
CA GLU A 83 1.57 -5.98 -16.60
C GLU A 83 0.90 -5.66 -17.96
N GLU A 84 -0.22 -4.93 -17.94
CA GLU A 84 -0.96 -4.53 -19.14
C GLU A 84 -0.40 -3.27 -19.82
N THR A 85 0.05 -2.28 -19.03
CA THR A 85 0.40 -0.94 -19.53
C THR A 85 1.90 -0.62 -19.50
N MET A 86 2.65 -1.22 -18.57
CA MET A 86 4.06 -0.92 -18.33
C MET A 86 4.89 -2.19 -18.03
N PRO A 87 4.84 -3.22 -18.89
CA PRO A 87 5.48 -4.51 -18.58
C PRO A 87 6.99 -4.44 -18.42
N LYS A 88 7.62 -3.36 -18.89
CA LYS A 88 9.07 -3.12 -18.74
C LYS A 88 9.27 -1.66 -18.39
N THR A 89 9.74 -1.40 -17.16
CA THR A 89 10.07 -0.07 -16.68
C THR A 89 11.55 0.01 -16.31
N LYS A 90 12.16 1.13 -16.61
CA LYS A 90 13.55 1.46 -16.25
C LYS A 90 13.60 2.55 -15.18
N TYR A 91 12.72 3.54 -15.31
CA TYR A 91 12.72 4.74 -14.47
C TYR A 91 11.59 4.75 -13.45
N SER A 92 10.64 3.81 -13.54
CA SER A 92 9.46 3.75 -12.66
C SER A 92 9.64 2.64 -11.63
N PHE A 93 9.64 3.01 -10.35
CA PHE A 93 9.74 2.12 -9.20
C PHE A 93 8.47 2.21 -8.37
N ARG A 94 8.00 1.07 -7.87
CA ARG A 94 6.79 1.01 -7.04
C ARG A 94 7.15 0.62 -5.62
N SER A 95 6.67 1.37 -4.65
CA SER A 95 6.92 1.07 -3.24
C SER A 95 6.04 -0.05 -2.70
N THR A 96 4.94 -0.33 -3.37
CA THR A 96 4.06 -1.45 -3.01
C THR A 96 3.45 -2.07 -4.26
N ASP A 97 2.97 -3.27 -4.09
CA ASP A 97 2.17 -4.02 -5.04
C ASP A 97 0.79 -4.19 -4.39
N ASN A 98 -0.15 -3.40 -4.79
CA ASN A 98 -1.45 -3.26 -4.12
C ASN A 98 -2.23 -4.58 -4.01
N GLU A 99 -2.05 -5.50 -4.97
CA GLU A 99 -2.69 -6.81 -4.90
C GLU A 99 -2.13 -7.72 -3.79
N MET A 100 -0.92 -7.46 -3.27
CA MET A 100 -0.37 -8.23 -2.15
C MET A 100 -1.26 -8.19 -0.93
N GLU A 101 -1.92 -7.07 -0.70
CA GLU A 101 -2.88 -6.89 0.39
C GLU A 101 -4.08 -7.82 0.22
N ALA A 102 -4.59 -7.94 -1.00
CA ALA A 102 -5.67 -8.86 -1.32
C ALA A 102 -5.24 -10.32 -1.24
N VAL A 103 -4.01 -10.65 -1.66
CA VAL A 103 -3.40 -12.00 -1.48
C VAL A 103 -3.34 -12.34 0.00
N GLY A 104 -2.74 -11.46 0.82
CA GLY A 104 -2.64 -11.64 2.26
C GLY A 104 -4.01 -11.77 2.93
N GLY A 105 -4.95 -10.89 2.60
CA GLY A 105 -6.31 -10.93 3.11
C GLY A 105 -7.03 -12.25 2.80
N ALA A 106 -6.85 -12.80 1.60
CA ALA A 106 -7.43 -14.08 1.22
C ALA A 106 -6.81 -15.26 1.98
N ILE A 107 -5.48 -15.28 2.15
CA ILE A 107 -4.77 -16.28 2.96
C ILE A 107 -5.26 -16.24 4.40
N LEU A 108 -5.37 -15.05 5.00
CA LEU A 108 -5.87 -14.91 6.36
C LEU A 108 -7.36 -15.26 6.48
N THR A 109 -8.16 -14.98 5.46
CA THR A 109 -9.56 -15.43 5.41
C THR A 109 -9.65 -16.95 5.49
N ALA A 110 -8.85 -17.66 4.70
CA ALA A 110 -8.80 -19.12 4.74
C ALA A 110 -8.32 -19.64 6.11
N LYS A 111 -7.33 -18.98 6.71
CA LYS A 111 -6.77 -19.34 8.02
C LYS A 111 -7.75 -19.13 9.18
N TYR A 112 -8.29 -17.91 9.30
CA TYR A 112 -9.11 -17.53 10.46
C TYR A 112 -10.60 -17.81 10.31
N PHE A 113 -11.09 -17.89 9.07
CA PHE A 113 -12.49 -18.13 8.77
C PHE A 113 -12.72 -19.32 7.82
N PRO A 114 -12.19 -20.51 8.13
CA PRO A 114 -12.21 -21.67 7.23
C PRO A 114 -13.62 -22.20 6.92
N LYS A 115 -14.64 -21.75 7.67
CA LYS A 115 -16.04 -22.12 7.47
C LYS A 115 -16.82 -21.18 6.56
N VAL A 116 -16.19 -20.09 6.04
CA VAL A 116 -16.83 -19.17 5.10
C VAL A 116 -17.22 -19.90 3.82
N ARG A 117 -18.47 -19.74 3.39
CA ARG A 117 -19.02 -20.32 2.17
C ARG A 117 -19.46 -19.26 1.17
N THR A 118 -19.87 -18.10 1.66
CA THR A 118 -20.36 -17.00 0.84
C THR A 118 -19.62 -15.70 1.17
N VAL A 119 -19.18 -15.01 0.11
CA VAL A 119 -18.45 -13.74 0.25
C VAL A 119 -19.11 -12.69 -0.63
N ALA A 120 -19.28 -11.49 -0.09
CA ALA A 120 -19.60 -10.28 -0.84
C ALA A 120 -18.38 -9.38 -0.92
N GLY A 121 -18.26 -8.62 -2.00
CA GLY A 121 -17.25 -7.58 -2.19
C GLY A 121 -17.88 -6.19 -2.21
N ILE A 122 -17.23 -5.23 -1.55
CA ILE A 122 -17.50 -3.80 -1.69
C ILE A 122 -16.18 -3.06 -1.89
N ASN A 123 -15.94 -2.53 -3.08
CA ASN A 123 -14.67 -1.93 -3.46
C ASN A 123 -14.92 -0.68 -4.31
N ASN A 124 -14.00 0.28 -4.29
CA ASN A 124 -14.15 1.48 -5.10
C ASN A 124 -14.14 1.16 -6.60
N ASP A 125 -15.00 1.86 -7.37
CA ASP A 125 -15.18 1.63 -8.81
C ASP A 125 -14.07 2.25 -9.65
N TYR A 126 -12.86 1.67 -9.56
CA TYR A 126 -11.74 1.95 -10.44
C TYR A 126 -10.76 0.77 -10.45
N SER A 127 -9.68 0.83 -11.24
CA SER A 127 -8.77 -0.29 -11.45
C SER A 127 -8.28 -0.96 -10.17
N TYR A 128 -7.88 -0.18 -9.16
CA TYR A 128 -7.43 -0.74 -7.88
C TYR A 128 -8.47 -1.64 -7.21
N GLY A 129 -9.69 -1.12 -7.01
CA GLY A 129 -10.74 -1.90 -6.34
C GLY A 129 -11.12 -3.16 -7.13
N ARG A 130 -11.14 -3.06 -8.47
CA ARG A 130 -11.42 -4.18 -9.37
C ARG A 130 -10.33 -5.24 -9.30
N ASP A 131 -9.07 -4.82 -9.40
CA ASP A 131 -7.93 -5.73 -9.39
C ASP A 131 -7.74 -6.43 -8.04
N CYS A 132 -7.92 -5.70 -6.91
CA CYS A 132 -7.90 -6.30 -5.58
C CYS A 132 -9.01 -7.35 -5.39
N TRP A 133 -10.22 -7.06 -5.86
CA TRP A 133 -11.32 -8.01 -5.77
C TRP A 133 -11.09 -9.26 -6.61
N ASP A 134 -10.61 -9.11 -7.84
CA ASP A 134 -10.29 -10.25 -8.71
C ASP A 134 -9.16 -11.10 -8.11
N THR A 135 -8.13 -10.46 -7.56
CA THR A 135 -7.02 -11.14 -6.89
C THR A 135 -7.49 -11.89 -5.64
N TYR A 136 -8.29 -11.23 -4.80
CA TYR A 136 -8.86 -11.87 -3.61
C TYR A 136 -9.70 -13.11 -3.97
N LYS A 137 -10.56 -13.00 -5.00
CA LYS A 137 -11.36 -14.13 -5.50
C LYS A 137 -10.48 -15.28 -5.97
N ALA A 138 -9.47 -14.98 -6.78
CA ALA A 138 -8.56 -16.00 -7.32
C ALA A 138 -7.84 -16.76 -6.20
N VAL A 139 -7.27 -16.04 -5.24
CA VAL A 139 -6.53 -16.62 -4.12
C VAL A 139 -7.45 -17.38 -3.16
N LEU A 140 -8.58 -16.79 -2.78
CA LEU A 140 -9.50 -17.48 -1.85
C LEU A 140 -10.10 -18.74 -2.48
N THR A 141 -10.38 -18.75 -3.79
CA THR A 141 -10.84 -19.94 -4.50
C THR A 141 -9.79 -21.07 -4.48
N HIS A 142 -8.50 -20.72 -4.53
CA HIS A 142 -7.43 -21.70 -4.40
C HIS A 142 -7.49 -22.43 -3.05
N PHE A 143 -7.65 -21.69 -1.94
CA PHE A 143 -7.72 -22.27 -0.58
C PHE A 143 -9.09 -22.84 -0.21
N ASN A 144 -10.16 -22.35 -0.81
CA ASN A 144 -11.54 -22.79 -0.58
C ASN A 144 -12.30 -22.90 -1.91
N PRO A 145 -12.14 -24.01 -2.66
CA PRO A 145 -12.78 -24.19 -3.98
C PRO A 145 -14.32 -24.19 -3.95
N THR A 146 -14.93 -24.29 -2.78
CA THR A 146 -16.40 -24.31 -2.61
C THR A 146 -16.98 -22.95 -2.28
N VAL A 147 -16.14 -21.89 -2.11
CA VAL A 147 -16.59 -20.55 -1.82
C VAL A 147 -17.41 -19.96 -2.97
N LYS A 148 -18.46 -19.23 -2.63
CA LYS A 148 -19.31 -18.53 -3.61
C LYS A 148 -19.21 -17.03 -3.39
N PHE A 149 -18.98 -16.28 -4.46
CA PHE A 149 -19.02 -14.82 -4.48
C PHE A 149 -20.44 -14.40 -4.88
N VAL A 150 -21.17 -13.83 -3.93
CA VAL A 150 -22.64 -13.68 -4.05
C VAL A 150 -23.08 -12.25 -4.35
N LEU A 151 -22.18 -11.27 -4.21
CA LEU A 151 -22.51 -9.86 -4.43
C LEU A 151 -21.23 -9.07 -4.69
N ASP A 152 -21.25 -8.22 -5.71
CA ASP A 152 -20.20 -7.26 -6.05
C ASP A 152 -20.78 -5.85 -6.02
N LEU A 153 -20.22 -4.97 -5.18
CA LEU A 153 -20.65 -3.59 -5.04
C LEU A 153 -19.50 -2.64 -5.36
N TRP A 154 -19.82 -1.58 -6.10
CA TRP A 154 -18.84 -0.67 -6.69
C TRP A 154 -19.21 0.80 -6.39
N PRO A 155 -19.10 1.29 -5.14
CA PRO A 155 -19.21 2.72 -4.86
C PRO A 155 -18.08 3.48 -5.54
N LYS A 156 -18.32 4.75 -5.90
CA LYS A 156 -17.26 5.63 -6.39
C LYS A 156 -16.24 5.90 -5.28
N LEU A 157 -15.01 6.21 -5.66
CA LEU A 157 -14.01 6.69 -4.71
C LEU A 157 -14.49 8.02 -4.08
N GLY A 158 -14.39 8.14 -2.77
CA GLY A 158 -14.92 9.26 -2.00
C GLY A 158 -16.45 9.20 -1.79
N GLU A 159 -17.04 8.02 -1.82
CA GLU A 159 -18.46 7.82 -1.48
C GLU A 159 -18.72 8.19 -0.02
N THR A 160 -19.81 8.90 0.22
CA THR A 160 -20.22 9.34 1.56
C THR A 160 -21.54 8.71 2.03
N GLU A 161 -22.26 8.00 1.14
CA GLU A 161 -23.55 7.39 1.46
C GLU A 161 -23.58 5.92 1.05
N PHE A 162 -23.55 5.04 2.05
CA PHE A 162 -23.49 3.59 1.86
C PHE A 162 -24.77 2.85 2.18
N SER A 163 -25.89 3.54 2.52
CA SER A 163 -27.13 2.90 2.97
C SER A 163 -27.67 1.87 1.98
N SER A 164 -27.65 2.17 0.68
CA SER A 164 -28.11 1.25 -0.37
C SER A 164 -27.20 0.02 -0.49
N HIS A 165 -25.88 0.23 -0.41
CA HIS A 165 -24.89 -0.85 -0.45
C HIS A 165 -25.04 -1.76 0.77
N ILE A 166 -25.19 -1.18 1.98
CA ILE A 166 -25.41 -1.91 3.23
C ILE A 166 -26.72 -2.71 3.18
N ALA A 167 -27.79 -2.13 2.64
CA ALA A 167 -29.06 -2.84 2.46
C ALA A 167 -28.90 -4.06 1.52
N ALA A 168 -28.15 -3.90 0.41
CA ALA A 168 -27.85 -5.00 -0.51
C ALA A 168 -27.02 -6.11 0.17
N ILE A 169 -26.00 -5.76 0.96
CA ILE A 169 -25.20 -6.72 1.73
C ILE A 169 -26.09 -7.48 2.74
N LYS A 170 -26.93 -6.77 3.50
CA LYS A 170 -27.87 -7.41 4.45
C LYS A 170 -28.82 -8.37 3.75
N LYS A 171 -29.33 -8.00 2.57
CA LYS A 171 -30.22 -8.87 1.78
C LYS A 171 -29.49 -10.12 1.26
N ALA A 172 -28.26 -9.97 0.79
CA ALA A 172 -27.44 -11.10 0.33
C ALA A 172 -26.98 -12.02 1.46
N ASN A 173 -26.88 -11.48 2.69
CA ASN A 173 -26.49 -12.16 3.92
C ASN A 173 -25.26 -13.07 3.75
N PRO A 174 -24.10 -12.53 3.31
CA PRO A 174 -22.89 -13.33 3.15
C PRO A 174 -22.26 -13.68 4.50
N ASP A 175 -21.44 -14.73 4.52
CA ASP A 175 -20.63 -15.10 5.68
C ASP A 175 -19.54 -14.07 5.96
N LEU A 176 -18.99 -13.47 4.87
CA LEU A 176 -17.89 -12.51 4.94
C LEU A 176 -18.07 -11.39 3.92
N LEU A 177 -17.68 -10.18 4.31
CA LEU A 177 -17.51 -9.03 3.45
C LEU A 177 -16.02 -8.74 3.23
N PHE A 178 -15.61 -8.70 1.97
CA PHE A 178 -14.27 -8.22 1.57
C PHE A 178 -14.36 -6.76 1.13
N SER A 179 -13.34 -5.98 1.48
CA SER A 179 -13.17 -4.62 0.98
C SER A 179 -11.69 -4.25 0.87
N SER A 180 -11.38 -3.52 -0.19
CA SER A 180 -10.11 -2.84 -0.43
C SER A 180 -10.20 -1.33 -0.20
N PHE A 181 -11.15 -0.85 0.58
CA PHE A 181 -11.21 0.55 0.97
C PHE A 181 -9.96 0.96 1.76
N TRP A 182 -9.38 2.09 1.42
CA TRP A 182 -8.08 2.54 1.95
C TRP A 182 -8.09 3.98 2.51
N SER A 183 -9.15 4.77 2.20
CA SER A 183 -9.27 6.17 2.60
C SER A 183 -10.43 6.40 3.58
N GLY A 184 -10.92 7.64 3.68
CA GLY A 184 -12.06 8.04 4.49
C GLY A 184 -13.34 7.23 4.24
N ASP A 185 -13.48 6.63 3.06
CA ASP A 185 -14.57 5.72 2.70
C ASP A 185 -14.69 4.58 3.72
N THR A 186 -13.55 4.04 4.17
CA THR A 186 -13.49 2.98 5.18
C THR A 186 -14.17 3.42 6.48
N THR A 187 -13.83 4.59 6.96
CA THR A 187 -14.38 5.15 8.21
C THR A 187 -15.87 5.42 8.09
N ILE A 188 -16.29 6.03 6.99
CA ILE A 188 -17.71 6.36 6.74
C ILE A 188 -18.53 5.07 6.63
N PHE A 189 -18.02 4.08 5.88
CA PHE A 189 -18.67 2.77 5.77
C PHE A 189 -18.86 2.11 7.14
N PHE A 190 -17.82 2.04 7.99
CA PHE A 190 -17.94 1.44 9.31
C PHE A 190 -18.94 2.17 10.20
N LYS A 191 -18.98 3.51 10.19
CA LYS A 191 -19.98 4.28 10.95
C LYS A 191 -21.39 3.92 10.55
N GLN A 192 -21.69 3.86 9.25
CA GLN A 192 -23.04 3.52 8.76
C GLN A 192 -23.37 2.04 8.98
N ALA A 193 -22.40 1.14 8.79
CA ALA A 193 -22.55 -0.30 9.02
C ALA A 193 -22.84 -0.63 10.51
N ALA A 194 -22.19 0.09 11.44
CA ALA A 194 -22.43 -0.06 12.87
C ALA A 194 -23.86 0.30 13.28
N GLY A 195 -24.41 1.38 12.71
CA GLY A 195 -25.77 1.84 12.98
C GLY A 195 -26.86 0.78 12.69
N VAL A 196 -26.56 -0.20 11.84
CA VAL A 196 -27.49 -1.30 11.49
C VAL A 196 -27.00 -2.69 11.95
N GLY A 197 -25.93 -2.73 12.73
CA GLY A 197 -25.37 -3.97 13.28
C GLY A 197 -24.86 -4.96 12.22
N LEU A 198 -24.30 -4.46 11.11
CA LEU A 198 -23.94 -5.27 9.95
C LEU A 198 -22.99 -6.43 10.30
N PHE A 199 -22.00 -6.20 11.17
CA PHE A 199 -20.97 -7.18 11.54
C PHE A 199 -21.30 -8.01 12.80
N GLN A 200 -22.55 -8.02 13.29
CA GLN A 200 -22.91 -8.84 14.44
C GLN A 200 -22.74 -10.35 14.19
N LYS A 201 -22.95 -10.80 12.95
CA LYS A 201 -22.81 -12.20 12.54
C LYS A 201 -21.85 -12.40 11.39
N MET A 202 -21.69 -11.40 10.55
CA MET A 202 -20.84 -11.42 9.36
C MET A 202 -19.38 -11.16 9.72
N LYS A 203 -18.47 -11.89 9.08
CA LYS A 203 -17.02 -11.61 9.14
C LYS A 203 -16.64 -10.52 8.16
N GLY A 204 -15.44 -9.97 8.29
CA GLY A 204 -14.92 -8.97 7.36
C GLY A 204 -13.44 -9.11 7.12
N CYS A 205 -13.01 -8.74 5.92
CA CYS A 205 -11.62 -8.59 5.52
C CYS A 205 -11.45 -7.23 4.83
N PHE A 206 -10.80 -6.30 5.51
CA PHE A 206 -10.46 -4.96 5.04
C PHE A 206 -8.95 -4.90 4.84
N CYS A 207 -8.49 -5.36 3.69
CA CYS A 207 -7.06 -5.65 3.46
C CYS A 207 -6.16 -4.41 3.45
N THR A 208 -6.71 -3.21 3.27
CA THR A 208 -6.02 -1.91 3.24
C THR A 208 -6.52 -0.90 4.28
N GLY A 209 -7.46 -1.30 5.12
CA GLY A 209 -8.12 -0.38 6.08
C GLY A 209 -7.17 0.26 7.11
N GLY A 210 -5.96 -0.28 7.28
CA GLY A 210 -4.94 0.28 8.18
C GLY A 210 -4.38 1.65 7.78
N GLY A 211 -4.61 2.11 6.53
CA GLY A 211 -4.25 3.47 6.09
C GLY A 211 -4.96 4.57 6.87
N VAL A 212 -6.13 4.28 7.42
CA VAL A 212 -6.92 5.21 8.23
C VAL A 212 -7.14 4.70 9.66
N HIS A 213 -6.20 3.92 10.18
CA HIS A 213 -6.36 3.15 11.43
C HIS A 213 -6.79 4.00 12.64
N ASP A 214 -6.30 5.21 12.79
CA ASP A 214 -6.60 6.11 13.91
C ASP A 214 -8.02 6.68 13.85
N THR A 215 -8.67 6.64 12.69
CA THR A 215 -10.07 7.02 12.51
C THR A 215 -11.05 5.87 12.73
N LEU A 216 -10.56 4.61 12.79
CA LEU A 216 -11.37 3.42 13.02
C LEU A 216 -11.68 3.23 14.51
N LYS A 217 -12.53 4.12 15.05
CA LYS A 217 -12.85 4.17 16.48
C LYS A 217 -13.55 2.90 16.95
N LYS A 218 -13.28 2.49 18.19
CA LYS A 218 -13.88 1.30 18.84
C LYS A 218 -15.38 1.34 18.93
N GLU A 219 -15.97 2.54 18.97
CA GLU A 219 -17.43 2.72 19.09
C GLU A 219 -18.21 2.19 17.87
N PHE A 220 -17.58 2.20 16.67
CA PHE A 220 -18.23 1.75 15.44
C PHE A 220 -17.45 0.72 14.64
N THR A 221 -16.17 0.50 14.93
CA THR A 221 -15.36 -0.53 14.25
C THR A 221 -15.35 -1.81 15.07
N PRO A 222 -15.87 -2.93 14.56
CA PRO A 222 -15.94 -4.18 15.31
C PRO A 222 -14.56 -4.79 15.58
N ALA A 223 -14.44 -5.52 16.68
CA ALA A 223 -13.37 -6.49 16.89
C ALA A 223 -13.67 -7.79 16.10
N GLY A 224 -12.63 -8.54 15.74
CA GLY A 224 -12.76 -9.86 15.10
C GLY A 224 -12.81 -9.81 13.56
N LEU A 225 -12.46 -8.68 12.94
CA LEU A 225 -12.31 -8.54 11.49
C LEU A 225 -10.83 -8.66 11.09
N ILE A 226 -10.54 -9.09 9.87
CA ILE A 226 -9.20 -8.96 9.29
C ILE A 226 -9.00 -7.51 8.89
N LEU A 227 -7.90 -6.90 9.34
CA LEU A 227 -7.47 -5.56 8.98
C LEU A 227 -6.02 -5.59 8.52
N GLY A 228 -5.74 -5.05 7.34
CA GLY A 228 -4.40 -4.94 6.78
C GLY A 228 -3.78 -3.57 7.10
N TYR A 229 -2.50 -3.61 7.50
CA TYR A 229 -1.65 -2.44 7.75
C TYR A 229 -0.54 -2.29 6.71
N ASN A 230 -0.63 -3.02 5.61
CA ASN A 230 0.39 -3.04 4.58
C ASN A 230 1.79 -3.31 5.18
N SER A 231 2.79 -2.62 4.73
CA SER A 231 4.20 -2.81 5.04
C SER A 231 4.66 -2.33 6.42
N PHE A 232 3.77 -1.72 7.20
CA PHE A 232 4.14 -0.99 8.40
C PHE A 232 3.05 -1.07 9.48
N TYR A 233 3.45 -1.38 10.71
CA TYR A 233 2.57 -1.35 11.87
C TYR A 233 3.17 -0.51 12.99
N PHE A 234 2.60 0.64 13.28
CA PHE A 234 3.12 1.65 14.20
C PHE A 234 3.39 1.14 15.62
N LYS A 235 2.74 0.07 16.07
CA LYS A 235 2.94 -0.55 17.40
C LYS A 235 4.16 -1.48 17.48
N TRP A 236 4.79 -1.82 16.36
CA TRP A 236 5.91 -2.76 16.32
C TRP A 236 7.26 -2.13 16.76
N THR A 237 7.18 -1.12 17.66
CA THR A 237 8.30 -0.24 18.02
C THR A 237 9.44 -0.92 18.77
N ASP A 238 9.19 -2.03 19.46
CA ASP A 238 10.21 -2.69 20.28
C ASP A 238 11.13 -3.60 19.45
N SER A 239 10.74 -3.95 18.23
CA SER A 239 11.52 -4.81 17.34
C SER A 239 12.51 -4.07 16.45
N TRP A 240 12.35 -2.76 16.28
CA TRP A 240 13.18 -1.98 15.34
C TRP A 240 13.42 -0.55 15.84
N PRO A 241 14.68 -0.17 16.23
CA PRO A 241 14.97 1.14 16.82
C PRO A 241 14.59 2.33 15.92
N LEU A 242 14.76 2.20 14.59
CA LEU A 242 14.41 3.24 13.63
C LEU A 242 12.90 3.49 13.60
N LEU A 243 12.08 2.43 13.73
CA LEU A 243 10.64 2.55 13.86
C LEU A 243 10.25 3.34 15.11
N LYS A 244 10.83 2.99 16.27
CA LYS A 244 10.55 3.70 17.53
C LYS A 244 10.89 5.18 17.42
N TRP A 245 12.05 5.50 16.86
CA TRP A 245 12.46 6.88 16.63
C TRP A 245 11.46 7.61 15.72
N PHE A 246 11.07 7.00 14.60
CA PHE A 246 10.16 7.61 13.62
C PHE A 246 8.75 7.84 14.21
N VAL A 247 8.17 6.84 14.87
CA VAL A 247 6.84 6.96 15.50
C VAL A 247 6.84 8.09 16.53
N ASN A 248 7.89 8.20 17.36
CA ASN A 248 8.00 9.27 18.35
C ASN A 248 8.11 10.65 17.69
N LYS A 249 8.91 10.78 16.60
CA LYS A 249 9.03 12.04 15.85
C LYS A 249 7.73 12.42 15.20
N TYR A 250 7.06 11.47 14.54
CA TYR A 250 5.79 11.67 13.87
C TYR A 250 4.71 12.11 14.87
N TYR A 251 4.55 11.38 15.98
CA TYR A 251 3.58 11.71 17.01
C TYR A 251 3.85 13.08 17.66
N THR A 252 5.11 13.41 17.90
CA THR A 252 5.48 14.73 18.45
C THR A 252 5.04 15.86 17.52
N LYS A 253 5.19 15.66 16.20
CA LYS A 253 4.90 16.67 15.18
C LYS A 253 3.40 16.78 14.86
N HIS A 254 2.72 15.63 14.70
CA HIS A 254 1.35 15.57 14.15
C HIS A 254 0.28 15.24 15.20
N LYS A 255 0.66 14.72 16.38
CA LYS A 255 -0.25 14.22 17.43
C LYS A 255 -1.12 13.02 16.98
N GLU A 256 -0.66 12.33 15.96
CA GLU A 256 -1.27 11.15 15.35
C GLU A 256 -0.22 10.06 15.21
N TYR A 257 -0.65 8.81 15.03
CA TYR A 257 0.25 7.71 14.73
C TYR A 257 0.43 7.57 13.22
N PRO A 258 1.66 7.30 12.73
CA PRO A 258 1.93 7.23 11.31
C PRO A 258 1.16 6.07 10.65
N PRO A 259 0.48 6.31 9.52
CA PRO A 259 -0.05 5.24 8.66
C PRO A 259 1.07 4.63 7.80
N TYR A 260 0.77 3.57 7.06
CA TYR A 260 1.77 2.86 6.25
C TYR A 260 2.35 3.71 5.11
N GLU A 261 1.62 4.67 4.60
CA GLU A 261 2.11 5.60 3.58
C GLU A 261 3.30 6.44 4.07
N ALA A 262 3.38 6.67 5.38
CA ALA A 262 4.52 7.34 5.98
C ALA A 262 5.81 6.51 5.85
N ASP A 263 5.71 5.20 5.91
CA ASP A 263 6.81 4.26 5.67
C ASP A 263 7.21 4.26 4.20
N HIS A 264 6.25 4.21 3.29
CA HIS A 264 6.51 4.26 1.86
C HIS A 264 7.24 5.54 1.46
N ALA A 265 6.77 6.70 1.95
CA ALA A 265 7.44 7.97 1.71
C ALA A 265 8.86 8.02 2.29
N PHE A 266 9.07 7.46 3.49
CA PHE A 266 10.39 7.38 4.09
C PHE A 266 11.33 6.46 3.29
N PHE A 267 10.85 5.27 2.93
CA PHE A 267 11.64 4.27 2.22
C PHE A 267 12.08 4.78 0.84
N THR A 268 11.19 5.37 0.04
CA THR A 268 11.53 5.84 -1.31
C THR A 268 12.66 6.86 -1.30
N LEU A 269 12.62 7.81 -0.37
CA LEU A 269 13.64 8.83 -0.21
C LEU A 269 14.95 8.24 0.33
N GLN A 270 14.86 7.29 1.26
CA GLN A 270 16.02 6.60 1.81
C GLN A 270 16.70 5.72 0.77
N ALA A 271 15.94 5.02 -0.06
CA ALA A 271 16.44 4.20 -1.15
C ALA A 271 17.14 5.06 -2.22
N TYR A 272 16.54 6.19 -2.59
CA TYR A 272 17.17 7.14 -3.51
C TYR A 272 18.50 7.64 -2.97
N LYS A 273 18.55 8.11 -1.72
CA LYS A 273 19.78 8.57 -1.06
C LYS A 273 20.87 7.50 -1.10
N ALA A 274 20.53 6.29 -0.66
CA ALA A 274 21.48 5.17 -0.60
C ALA A 274 22.00 4.79 -1.99
N ALA A 275 21.13 4.81 -3.02
CA ALA A 275 21.54 4.52 -4.39
C ALA A 275 22.49 5.59 -4.93
N VAL A 276 22.24 6.87 -4.70
CA VAL A 276 23.14 7.98 -5.07
C VAL A 276 24.50 7.82 -4.41
N GLU A 277 24.53 7.59 -3.08
CA GLU A 277 25.76 7.42 -2.31
C GLU A 277 26.57 6.19 -2.76
N LYS A 278 25.87 5.08 -3.04
CA LYS A 278 26.50 3.85 -3.55
C LYS A 278 27.10 4.05 -4.94
N CYS A 279 26.35 4.68 -5.85
CA CYS A 279 26.86 5.02 -7.17
C CYS A 279 28.10 5.92 -7.07
N TYR A 280 28.02 7.00 -6.29
CA TYR A 280 29.14 7.93 -6.12
C TYR A 280 30.39 7.24 -5.58
N ALA A 281 30.23 6.34 -4.62
CA ALA A 281 31.35 5.57 -4.07
C ALA A 281 32.05 4.69 -5.13
N ILE A 282 31.31 4.28 -6.17
CA ILE A 282 31.84 3.44 -7.25
C ILE A 282 32.51 4.28 -8.36
N ILE A 283 31.86 5.39 -8.77
CA ILE A 283 32.28 6.13 -9.96
C ILE A 283 33.01 7.45 -9.66
N GLY A 284 33.02 7.92 -8.41
CA GLY A 284 33.65 9.17 -7.99
C GLY A 284 33.01 10.47 -8.49
N ALA A 285 31.79 10.38 -9.04
CA ALA A 285 31.05 11.51 -9.60
C ALA A 285 29.53 11.39 -9.25
N TRP A 286 28.81 12.51 -9.37
CA TRP A 286 27.36 12.48 -9.21
C TRP A 286 26.72 11.59 -10.30
N PRO A 287 25.91 10.57 -9.92
CA PRO A 287 25.41 9.59 -10.88
C PRO A 287 24.29 10.13 -11.77
N SER A 288 24.16 9.55 -12.95
CA SER A 288 22.98 9.75 -13.80
C SER A 288 21.75 9.01 -13.25
N LYS A 289 20.56 9.39 -13.72
CA LYS A 289 19.29 8.71 -13.35
C LYS A 289 19.31 7.22 -13.71
N GLU A 290 19.95 6.85 -14.83
CA GLU A 290 20.14 5.46 -15.27
C GLU A 290 21.00 4.66 -14.30
N GLN A 291 22.08 5.26 -13.82
CA GLN A 291 22.98 4.61 -12.87
C GLN A 291 22.29 4.42 -11.51
N ILE A 292 21.53 5.42 -11.05
CA ILE A 292 20.72 5.32 -9.83
C ILE A 292 19.68 4.22 -9.97
N ALA A 293 18.94 4.19 -11.09
CA ALA A 293 17.91 3.16 -11.36
C ALA A 293 18.52 1.75 -11.35
N ALA A 294 19.68 1.56 -11.97
CA ALA A 294 20.38 0.27 -11.99
C ALA A 294 20.82 -0.19 -10.59
N VAL A 295 21.21 0.74 -9.71
CA VAL A 295 21.64 0.41 -8.35
C VAL A 295 20.46 0.13 -7.44
N LEU A 296 19.31 0.79 -7.62
CA LEU A 296 18.13 0.61 -6.77
C LEU A 296 17.69 -0.86 -6.67
N THR A 297 17.80 -1.64 -7.74
CA THR A 297 17.45 -3.07 -7.73
C THR A 297 18.55 -3.97 -7.14
N GLN A 298 19.71 -3.41 -6.78
CA GLN A 298 20.88 -4.14 -6.29
C GLN A 298 21.21 -3.88 -4.82
N ILE A 299 20.42 -3.03 -4.15
CA ILE A 299 20.68 -2.63 -2.76
C ILE A 299 19.49 -2.95 -1.85
N GLU A 300 19.81 -3.18 -0.60
CA GLU A 300 18.86 -3.14 0.51
C GLU A 300 19.23 -2.02 1.45
N VAL A 301 18.24 -1.30 1.91
CA VAL A 301 18.43 -0.14 2.78
C VAL A 301 17.60 -0.28 4.06
N PRO A 302 18.09 0.23 5.20
CA PRO A 302 17.29 0.30 6.40
C PRO A 302 16.15 1.31 6.20
N SER A 303 14.92 0.86 6.43
CA SER A 303 13.72 1.69 6.51
C SER A 303 13.11 1.61 7.91
N ILE A 304 12.04 2.36 8.14
CA ILE A 304 11.37 2.37 9.45
C ILE A 304 10.63 1.06 9.77
N SER A 305 10.51 0.17 8.83
CA SER A 305 9.88 -1.17 8.99
C SER A 305 10.84 -2.34 8.67
N GLY A 306 12.14 -2.10 8.76
CA GLY A 306 13.19 -3.10 8.51
C GLY A 306 13.99 -2.83 7.25
N TYR A 307 14.79 -3.80 6.83
CA TYR A 307 15.57 -3.72 5.57
C TYR A 307 14.68 -3.99 4.38
N ARG A 308 14.83 -3.16 3.33
CA ARG A 308 14.06 -3.25 2.10
C ARG A 308 14.90 -2.93 0.88
N GLY A 309 14.44 -3.47 -0.26
CA GLY A 309 15.03 -3.20 -1.57
C GLY A 309 13.95 -3.34 -2.66
N TYR A 310 14.38 -3.21 -3.90
CA TYR A 310 13.51 -3.45 -5.05
C TYR A 310 13.83 -4.79 -5.69
N THR A 311 12.81 -5.42 -6.25
CA THR A 311 12.96 -6.57 -7.13
C THR A 311 13.50 -6.14 -8.49
N GLU A 312 13.91 -7.11 -9.32
CA GLU A 312 14.40 -6.83 -10.69
C GLU A 312 13.35 -6.19 -11.60
N ASP A 313 12.06 -6.35 -11.28
CA ASP A 313 10.93 -5.70 -11.98
C ASP A 313 10.42 -4.45 -11.23
N ASN A 314 11.31 -3.77 -10.48
CA ASN A 314 11.13 -2.47 -9.84
C ASN A 314 10.00 -2.40 -8.80
N ARG A 315 9.67 -3.52 -8.12
CA ARG A 315 8.72 -3.56 -7.01
C ARG A 315 9.45 -3.59 -5.67
N MET A 316 8.97 -2.88 -4.69
CA MET A 316 9.49 -2.98 -3.33
C MET A 316 9.26 -4.39 -2.77
N ARG A 317 10.31 -4.97 -2.19
CA ARG A 317 10.19 -6.16 -1.34
C ARG A 317 9.87 -5.70 0.08
N CYS A 318 8.74 -6.14 0.60
CA CYS A 318 8.34 -5.84 1.96
C CYS A 318 7.49 -6.97 2.55
N ASN A 319 7.55 -7.11 3.85
CA ASN A 319 6.60 -7.93 4.60
C ASN A 319 5.32 -7.13 4.82
N PHE A 320 4.20 -7.83 4.95
CA PHE A 320 2.91 -7.23 5.25
C PHE A 320 2.48 -7.53 6.68
N PHE A 321 1.92 -6.53 7.33
CA PHE A 321 1.31 -6.64 8.65
C PHE A 321 -0.21 -6.67 8.48
N GLN A 322 -0.81 -7.78 8.82
CA GLN A 322 -2.26 -7.94 8.86
C GLN A 322 -2.65 -8.68 10.15
N GLY A 323 -3.90 -8.62 10.54
CA GLY A 323 -4.33 -9.34 11.74
C GLY A 323 -5.78 -9.15 12.06
N ILE A 324 -6.17 -9.57 13.25
CA ILE A 324 -7.55 -9.53 13.71
C ILE A 324 -7.76 -8.28 14.56
N THR A 325 -8.77 -7.47 14.21
CA THR A 325 -9.09 -6.26 14.97
C THR A 325 -9.43 -6.58 16.42
N THR A 326 -8.94 -5.75 17.35
CA THR A 326 -9.18 -5.89 18.77
C THR A 326 -9.42 -4.54 19.45
N HIS A 327 -10.29 -4.54 20.48
CA HIS A 327 -10.49 -3.40 21.38
C HIS A 327 -9.55 -3.43 22.61
N LYS A 328 -8.76 -4.52 22.78
CA LYS A 328 -7.84 -4.68 23.91
C LYS A 328 -6.55 -3.88 23.69
N ASN A 329 -6.65 -2.57 23.78
CA ASN A 329 -5.54 -1.65 23.61
C ASN A 329 -5.86 -0.31 24.30
N PRO A 330 -4.87 0.58 24.58
CA PRO A 330 -5.09 1.86 25.26
C PRO A 330 -5.64 2.98 24.37
N TYR A 331 -5.73 2.78 23.05
CA TYR A 331 -6.19 3.80 22.11
C TYR A 331 -7.73 3.86 22.06
N ASP A 332 -8.29 4.92 21.51
CA ASP A 332 -9.74 5.04 21.23
C ASP A 332 -10.15 4.37 19.90
N PHE A 333 -9.19 3.89 19.11
CA PHE A 333 -9.37 3.17 17.86
C PHE A 333 -8.96 1.69 17.98
N VAL A 334 -9.36 0.89 16.99
CA VAL A 334 -9.01 -0.54 16.96
C VAL A 334 -7.54 -0.74 16.58
N THR A 335 -6.96 -1.81 17.09
CA THR A 335 -5.65 -2.33 16.67
C THR A 335 -5.80 -3.78 16.26
N ILE A 336 -4.73 -4.43 15.83
CA ILE A 336 -4.74 -5.85 15.47
C ILE A 336 -4.00 -6.69 16.51
N ASP A 337 -4.58 -7.85 16.84
CA ASP A 337 -3.99 -8.91 17.67
C ASP A 337 -4.78 -10.22 17.40
N PRO A 338 -4.13 -11.34 16.99
CA PRO A 338 -2.71 -11.44 16.66
C PRO A 338 -2.31 -10.63 15.43
N VAL A 339 -1.03 -10.23 15.38
CA VAL A 339 -0.41 -9.65 14.20
C VAL A 339 0.22 -10.76 13.39
N GLU A 340 -0.17 -10.89 12.13
CA GLU A 340 0.46 -11.78 11.16
C GLU A 340 1.44 -10.96 10.32
N ILE A 341 2.71 -11.36 10.34
CA ILE A 341 3.73 -10.81 9.46
C ILE A 341 3.88 -11.77 8.30
N MET A 342 3.39 -11.37 7.15
CA MET A 342 3.46 -12.17 5.94
C MET A 342 4.72 -11.82 5.18
N ASP A 343 5.57 -12.81 4.96
CA ASP A 343 6.79 -12.64 4.18
C ASP A 343 6.48 -12.29 2.72
N SER A 344 7.29 -11.42 2.12
CA SER A 344 7.14 -11.01 0.73
C SER A 344 7.09 -12.20 -0.24
N ALA A 345 7.87 -13.27 0.00
CA ALA A 345 7.85 -14.46 -0.83
C ALA A 345 6.52 -15.22 -0.81
N GLN A 346 5.68 -15.01 0.21
CA GLN A 346 4.36 -15.66 0.32
C GLN A 346 3.27 -14.87 -0.41
N ILE A 347 3.43 -13.57 -0.52
CA ILE A 347 2.38 -12.65 -1.00
C ILE A 347 2.76 -11.91 -2.27
N GLN A 348 4.03 -11.92 -2.66
CA GLN A 348 4.52 -11.33 -3.91
C GLN A 348 4.88 -12.41 -4.92
N LYS A 349 4.44 -12.22 -6.15
CA LYS A 349 4.89 -13.05 -7.27
C LYS A 349 6.41 -12.92 -7.49
N PRO A 350 7.09 -13.92 -8.04
CA PRO A 350 8.47 -13.77 -8.52
C PRO A 350 8.59 -12.66 -9.57
N ALA A 351 9.76 -12.02 -9.65
CA ALA A 351 10.03 -11.03 -10.70
C ALA A 351 9.77 -11.62 -12.10
N TRP A 352 9.23 -10.79 -12.99
CA TRP A 352 8.90 -11.13 -14.39
C TRP A 352 7.83 -12.22 -14.60
N THR A 353 7.25 -12.76 -13.54
CA THR A 353 6.09 -13.65 -13.61
C THR A 353 4.79 -12.83 -13.61
N LYS A 354 3.78 -13.25 -14.34
CA LYS A 354 2.45 -12.62 -14.27
C LYS A 354 1.74 -13.04 -12.98
N LEU A 355 0.98 -12.11 -12.39
CA LEU A 355 0.30 -12.32 -11.10
C LEU A 355 -0.61 -13.55 -11.11
N TYR A 356 -1.50 -13.64 -12.09
CA TYR A 356 -2.47 -14.75 -12.14
C TYR A 356 -1.84 -16.09 -12.57
N ASP A 357 -0.75 -16.06 -13.32
CA ASP A 357 0.00 -17.29 -13.64
C ASP A 357 0.71 -17.81 -12.39
N TRP A 358 1.25 -16.92 -11.55
CA TRP A 358 1.81 -17.28 -10.26
C TRP A 358 0.76 -17.89 -9.32
N ILE A 359 -0.41 -17.24 -9.15
CA ILE A 359 -1.49 -17.77 -8.30
C ILE A 359 -1.93 -19.16 -8.78
N LYS A 360 -2.08 -19.36 -10.10
CA LYS A 360 -2.43 -20.67 -10.68
C LYS A 360 -1.35 -21.73 -10.48
N SER A 361 -0.09 -21.35 -10.30
CA SER A 361 1.03 -22.27 -10.09
C SER A 361 1.10 -22.83 -8.67
N TRP A 362 0.34 -22.29 -7.73
CA TRP A 362 0.33 -22.78 -6.37
C TRP A 362 -0.17 -24.22 -6.33
N LYS A 363 0.52 -25.06 -5.56
CA LYS A 363 0.09 -26.45 -5.34
C LYS A 363 -1.03 -26.45 -4.30
N ALA A 364 -2.06 -27.23 -4.55
CA ALA A 364 -3.17 -27.44 -3.62
C ALA A 364 -2.69 -28.10 -2.30
#